data_9050a02702532e72bec83ce054ee77f7
#
_entry.id   9050a02702532e72bec83ce054ee77f7
#
_cell.length_a   1.000
_cell.length_b   1.000
_cell.length_c   1.000
_cell.angle_alpha   90.00
_cell.angle_beta   90.00
_cell.angle_gamma   90.00
#
_symmetry.space_group_name_H-M   'P 1'
#
loop_
_entity.id
_entity.type
_entity.pdbx_description
1 polymer ?
#
loop_
_entity_poly.entity_id
_entity_poly.type
_entity_poly.pdbx_seq_one_letter_code
_entity_poly.pdbx_strand_id
1 'polypeptide(L)' 'MPQRTDKKTICLNMIVKNESAIIRDTLENIITHVPLDYYVISDTGSDDNTADIIKQFFDEKGIQG' A
#
# COMPACT_ATOMS: atom_id res chain seq x y z
N MET A 1 -2.24 25.24 9.25
CA MET A 1 -1.68 24.08 8.64
C MET A 1 -0.75 24.42 7.49
N PRO A 2 0.42 23.96 7.57
CA PRO A 2 1.38 24.29 6.55
C PRO A 2 0.98 23.73 5.19
N GLN A 3 1.21 24.52 4.20
CA GLN A 3 0.93 24.14 2.85
C GLN A 3 2.15 23.61 2.18
N ARG A 4 1.99 22.52 1.58
CA ARG A 4 3.03 21.98 0.76
C ARG A 4 2.84 22.48 -0.64
N THR A 5 3.72 23.32 -1.07
CA THR A 5 3.53 23.95 -2.36
C THR A 5 4.49 23.47 -3.41
N ASP A 6 5.54 22.80 -3.01
CA ASP A 6 6.57 22.43 -3.95
C ASP A 6 6.30 21.12 -4.63
N LYS A 7 5.85 20.14 -3.89
CA LYS A 7 5.54 18.85 -4.50
C LYS A 7 4.60 18.08 -3.63
N LYS A 8 3.90 17.15 -4.24
CA LYS A 8 2.94 16.31 -3.53
C LYS A 8 3.50 14.93 -3.42
N THR A 9 3.48 14.43 -2.21
CA THR A 9 3.90 13.07 -1.93
C THR A 9 2.70 12.33 -1.40
N ILE A 10 2.37 11.22 -2.04
CA ILE A 10 1.21 10.45 -1.67
C ILE A 10 1.66 9.18 -1.00
N CYS A 11 1.24 9.00 0.23
CA CYS A 11 1.57 7.83 1.01
C CYS A 11 0.28 7.08 1.34
N LEU A 12 0.24 5.81 1.01
CA LEU A 12 -0.91 4.98 1.32
C LEU A 12 -0.78 4.46 2.75
N ASN A 13 -1.80 4.72 3.55
CA ASN A 13 -1.87 4.20 4.91
C ASN A 13 -3.00 3.21 5.00
N MET A 14 -2.69 2.00 5.43
CA MET A 14 -3.70 0.96 5.55
C MET A 14 -3.43 0.08 6.75
N ILE A 15 -4.48 -0.49 7.29
CA ILE A 15 -4.39 -1.52 8.31
C ILE A 15 -5.11 -2.74 7.76
N VAL A 16 -4.42 -3.88 7.76
CA VAL A 16 -4.98 -5.09 7.14
C VAL A 16 -4.90 -6.26 8.11
N LYS A 17 -5.74 -7.25 7.86
CA LYS A 17 -5.69 -8.51 8.60
C LYS A 17 -6.37 -9.58 7.76
N ASN A 18 -5.62 -10.65 7.48
CA ASN A 18 -6.16 -11.83 6.78
C ASN A 18 -6.88 -11.48 5.48
N GLU A 19 -6.24 -10.68 4.64
CA GLU A 19 -6.86 -10.24 3.39
C GLU A 19 -6.13 -10.76 2.16
N SER A 20 -5.42 -11.87 2.29
CA SER A 20 -4.62 -12.36 1.19
C SER A 20 -5.44 -12.62 -0.08
N ALA A 21 -6.70 -12.97 0.08
CA ALA A 21 -7.53 -13.28 -1.07
C ALA A 21 -7.87 -12.05 -1.92
N ILE A 22 -7.89 -10.87 -1.31
CA ILE A 22 -8.34 -9.67 -1.99
C ILE A 22 -7.33 -8.55 -2.01
N ILE A 23 -6.27 -8.66 -1.21
CA ILE A 23 -5.37 -7.52 -1.01
C ILE A 23 -4.70 -7.09 -2.31
N ARG A 24 -4.31 -8.04 -3.14
CA ARG A 24 -3.64 -7.69 -4.39
C ARG A 24 -4.58 -6.90 -5.31
N ASP A 25 -5.83 -7.34 -5.41
CA ASP A 25 -6.81 -6.62 -6.22
C ASP A 25 -7.08 -5.24 -5.66
N THR A 26 -7.17 -5.14 -4.34
CA THR A 26 -7.40 -3.86 -3.68
C THR A 26 -6.26 -2.89 -3.98
N LEU A 27 -5.03 -3.35 -3.85
CA LEU A 27 -3.87 -2.50 -4.10
C LEU A 27 -3.78 -2.11 -5.56
N GLU A 28 -4.06 -3.05 -6.45
CA GLU A 28 -4.04 -2.78 -7.87
C GLU A 28 -5.04 -1.68 -8.22
N ASN A 29 -6.22 -1.76 -7.65
CA ASN A 29 -7.25 -0.77 -7.87
C ASN A 29 -6.81 0.60 -7.36
N ILE A 30 -6.17 0.63 -6.21
CA ILE A 30 -5.71 1.89 -5.63
C ILE A 30 -4.67 2.55 -6.51
N ILE A 31 -3.64 1.81 -6.92
CA ILE A 31 -2.58 2.43 -7.70
C ILE A 31 -3.00 2.77 -9.11
N THR A 32 -4.07 2.15 -9.59
CA THR A 32 -4.61 2.50 -10.90
C THR A 32 -5.20 3.90 -10.87
N HIS A 33 -5.76 4.29 -9.74
CA HIS A 33 -6.43 5.58 -9.62
C HIS A 33 -5.58 6.62 -8.89
N VAL A 34 -4.61 6.20 -8.10
CA VAL A 34 -3.81 7.11 -7.29
C VAL A 34 -2.32 6.79 -7.46
N PRO A 35 -1.53 7.75 -7.94
CA PRO A 35 -0.09 7.53 -8.06
C PRO A 35 0.56 7.62 -6.68
N LEU A 36 0.99 6.48 -6.16
CA LEU A 36 1.61 6.41 -4.84
C LEU A 36 3.11 6.59 -4.93
N ASP A 37 3.66 7.33 -3.97
CA ASP A 37 5.11 7.46 -3.84
C ASP A 37 5.66 6.41 -2.91
N TYR A 38 4.93 6.10 -1.83
CA TYR A 38 5.30 5.01 -0.95
C TYR A 38 4.09 4.61 -0.13
N TYR A 39 4.27 3.61 0.70
CA TYR A 39 3.15 3.08 1.46
C TYR A 39 3.57 2.73 2.87
N VAL A 40 2.60 2.75 3.77
CA VAL A 40 2.74 2.27 5.14
C VAL A 40 1.53 1.40 5.42
N ILE A 41 1.72 0.11 5.50
CA ILE A 41 0.64 -0.82 5.72
C ILE A 41 0.96 -1.64 6.96
N SER A 42 0.05 -1.60 7.91
CA SER A 42 0.20 -2.35 9.16
C SER A 42 -0.63 -3.63 9.07
N ASP A 43 0.02 -4.74 9.35
CA ASP A 43 -0.65 -6.03 9.40
C ASP A 43 -0.90 -6.37 10.86
N THR A 44 -2.14 -6.48 11.25
CA THR A 44 -2.52 -6.64 12.64
C THR A 44 -2.64 -8.11 13.04
N GLY A 45 -1.77 -8.94 12.51
CA GLY A 45 -1.72 -10.34 12.93
C GLY A 45 -2.39 -11.28 11.97
N SER A 46 -2.13 -11.10 10.69
CA SER A 46 -2.66 -12.03 9.68
C SER A 46 -2.05 -13.41 9.87
N ASP A 47 -2.88 -14.42 9.77
CA ASP A 47 -2.44 -15.80 9.82
C ASP A 47 -2.12 -16.34 8.43
N ASP A 48 -2.43 -15.56 7.41
CA ASP A 48 -2.14 -15.94 6.04
C ASP A 48 -0.93 -15.13 5.55
N ASN A 49 -0.71 -15.12 4.24
CA ASN A 49 0.45 -14.44 3.69
C ASN A 49 0.14 -13.04 3.17
N THR A 50 -0.80 -12.36 3.82
CA THR A 50 -1.19 -11.00 3.42
C THR A 50 0.01 -10.07 3.33
N ALA A 51 0.85 -10.06 4.36
CA ALA A 51 2.00 -9.18 4.40
C ALA A 51 2.99 -9.46 3.27
N ASP A 52 3.19 -10.74 2.97
CA ASP A 52 4.08 -11.12 1.89
C ASP A 52 3.57 -10.66 0.54
N ILE A 53 2.27 -10.79 0.33
CA ILE A 53 1.65 -10.37 -0.91
C ILE A 53 1.81 -8.86 -1.10
N ILE A 54 1.59 -8.11 -0.05
CA ILE A 54 1.73 -6.66 -0.10
C ILE A 54 3.16 -6.28 -0.49
N LYS A 55 4.12 -6.87 0.19
CA LYS A 55 5.50 -6.55 -0.06
C LYS A 55 5.90 -6.90 -1.49
N GLN A 56 5.47 -8.06 -1.95
CA GLN A 56 5.77 -8.50 -3.28
C GLN A 56 5.13 -7.59 -4.33
N PHE A 57 3.89 -7.20 -4.07
CA PHE A 57 3.16 -6.34 -4.98
C PHE A 57 3.88 -5.00 -5.18
N PHE A 58 4.25 -4.36 -4.08
CA PHE A 58 4.88 -3.05 -4.18
C PHE A 58 6.31 -3.15 -4.70
N ASP A 59 6.97 -4.27 -4.44
CA ASP A 59 8.28 -4.51 -5.00
C ASP A 59 8.22 -4.58 -6.52
N GLU A 60 7.21 -5.26 -7.04
CA GLU A 60 7.00 -5.35 -8.47
C GLU A 60 6.71 -3.99 -9.09
N LYS A 61 6.04 -3.14 -8.35
CA LYS A 61 5.67 -1.82 -8.85
C LYS A 61 6.74 -0.78 -8.61
N GLY A 62 7.79 -1.11 -7.89
CA GLY A 62 8.86 -0.17 -7.61
C GLY A 62 8.48 0.89 -6.58
N ILE A 63 7.51 0.61 -5.75
CA ILE A 63 7.07 1.53 -4.70
C ILE A 63 7.64 1.06 -3.38
N GLN A 64 8.19 2.00 -2.61
CA GLN A 64 8.83 1.67 -1.35
C GLN A 64 7.92 1.93 -0.18
N GLY A 65 8.13 1.13 0.85
CA GLY A 65 7.36 1.28 2.07
C GLY A 65 8.17 1.66 3.27
#